data_97e4967d3a5d480998384bdae694dbd0
#
_entry.id   97e4967d3a5d480998384bdae694dbd0
#
_cell.length_a   1.000
_cell.length_b   1.000
_cell.length_c   1.000
_cell.angle_alpha   90.00
_cell.angle_beta   90.00
_cell.angle_gamma   90.00
#
_symmetry.space_group_name_H-M   'P 1'
#
loop_
_entity.id
_entity.type
_entity.pdbx_description
1 polymer ?
#
loop_
_entity_poly.entity_id
_entity_poly.type
_entity_poly.pdbx_seq_one_letter_code
_entity_poly.pdbx_strand_id
1 'polypeptide(L)'
;PIAEDYFIRKDSLIVLLYGLSLFAIKKFYKNTLGEVSCIVYVNYFSIIAILSHESYGIWGLPSLIFIFFLMQRSKKKSLSISIFHGLLNLLPSLLIFLLCWIYKGNIDQSLSIHQSWQLLRDILPSVGALDELLPKGAIAAIGFESSRVYSSSLLDKFNLLVFWQPGMWLLSIFLVMKFFIGSDKNIFQDAKRFVLCSQFIFFLPMFLFVDIGRWIFMWLTSSALLFGFLENIFGVKKIMKILS
;
A
#
# COMPACT_ATOMS: atom_id res chain seq x y z
N PRO A 1 -17.67 -6.92 16.05
CA PRO A 1 -17.77 -7.33 14.65
C PRO A 1 -16.74 -6.64 13.74
N ILE A 2 -16.34 -5.41 14.05
CA ILE A 2 -15.44 -4.60 13.22
C ILE A 2 -14.00 -5.16 13.18
N ALA A 3 -13.56 -5.84 14.24
CA ALA A 3 -12.21 -6.37 14.34
C ALA A 3 -12.02 -7.69 13.56
N GLU A 4 -13.05 -8.50 13.42
CA GLU A 4 -12.93 -9.84 12.84
C GLU A 4 -12.72 -9.81 11.32
N ASP A 5 -13.38 -8.89 10.61
CA ASP A 5 -13.27 -8.78 9.16
C ASP A 5 -11.93 -8.23 8.65
N TYR A 6 -11.20 -7.49 9.47
CA TYR A 6 -9.98 -6.81 9.03
C TYR A 6 -8.71 -7.65 9.18
N PHE A 7 -8.67 -8.59 10.13
CA PHE A 7 -7.48 -9.42 10.36
C PHE A 7 -7.29 -10.53 9.32
N ILE A 8 -8.35 -10.93 8.61
CA ILE A 8 -8.32 -12.01 7.61
C ILE A 8 -8.08 -11.47 6.19
N ARG A 9 -8.07 -10.15 6.01
CA ARG A 9 -7.89 -9.54 4.68
C ARG A 9 -6.44 -9.59 4.21
N LYS A 10 -6.28 -9.74 2.90
CA LYS A 10 -5.00 -9.68 2.16
C LYS A 10 -4.11 -8.46 2.48
N ASP A 11 -4.65 -7.43 3.11
CA ASP A 11 -3.93 -6.22 3.51
C ASP A 11 -2.80 -6.49 4.51
N SER A 12 -3.04 -7.37 5.48
CA SER A 12 -2.01 -7.78 6.45
C SER A 12 -0.85 -8.49 5.75
N LEU A 13 -1.16 -9.32 4.74
CA LEU A 13 -0.14 -9.97 3.91
C LEU A 13 0.69 -8.94 3.14
N ILE A 14 0.04 -7.95 2.53
CA ILE A 14 0.76 -6.92 1.75
C ILE A 14 1.69 -6.09 2.64
N VAL A 15 1.22 -5.70 3.83
CA VAL A 15 2.04 -4.97 4.80
C VAL A 15 3.20 -5.82 5.30
N LEU A 16 2.97 -7.13 5.53
CA LEU A 16 4.05 -8.07 5.87
C LEU A 16 5.09 -8.17 4.76
N LEU A 17 4.67 -8.33 3.50
CA LEU A 17 5.57 -8.42 2.35
C LEU A 17 6.36 -7.12 2.15
N TYR A 18 5.75 -5.97 2.40
CA TYR A 18 6.45 -4.69 2.45
C TYR A 18 7.52 -4.68 3.55
N GLY A 19 7.17 -5.11 4.76
CA GLY A 19 8.12 -5.24 5.88
C GLY A 19 9.29 -6.18 5.56
N LEU A 20 9.04 -7.31 4.90
CA LEU A 20 10.08 -8.25 4.45
C LEU A 20 10.99 -7.62 3.38
N SER A 21 10.43 -6.81 2.47
CA SER A 21 11.23 -6.04 1.50
C SER A 21 12.17 -5.05 2.21
N LEU A 22 11.65 -4.31 3.20
CA LEU A 22 12.47 -3.42 4.04
C LEU A 22 13.55 -4.18 4.80
N PHE A 23 13.23 -5.37 5.31
CA PHE A 23 14.19 -6.22 6.01
C PHE A 23 15.32 -6.70 5.09
N ALA A 24 15.02 -7.10 3.85
CA ALA A 24 16.02 -7.49 2.86
C ALA A 24 16.97 -6.30 2.55
N ILE A 25 16.43 -5.11 2.35
CA ILE A 25 17.22 -3.89 2.13
C ILE A 25 18.08 -3.55 3.35
N LYS A 26 17.56 -3.73 4.57
CA LYS A 26 18.34 -3.55 5.81
C LYS A 26 19.51 -4.51 5.89
N LYS A 27 19.31 -5.79 5.54
CA LYS A 27 20.38 -6.79 5.50
C LYS A 27 21.47 -6.42 4.49
N PHE A 28 21.09 -5.94 3.32
CA PHE A 28 22.02 -5.44 2.32
C PHE A 28 22.82 -4.24 2.84
N TYR A 29 22.14 -3.26 3.41
CA TYR A 29 22.83 -2.06 3.95
C TYR A 29 23.84 -2.40 5.06
N LYS A 30 23.57 -3.44 5.85
CA LYS A 30 24.48 -3.96 6.89
C LYS A 30 25.55 -4.93 6.35
N ASN A 31 25.69 -5.06 5.03
CA ASN A 31 26.61 -5.98 4.37
C ASN A 31 26.44 -7.46 4.73
N THR A 32 25.25 -7.86 5.20
CA THR A 32 24.91 -9.26 5.51
C THR A 32 24.14 -9.95 4.39
N LEU A 33 23.85 -9.23 3.30
CA LEU A 33 23.21 -9.73 2.09
C LEU A 33 23.86 -9.05 0.87
N GLY A 34 24.11 -9.81 -0.20
CA GLY A 34 24.63 -9.25 -1.45
C GLY A 34 23.58 -8.40 -2.18
N GLU A 35 24.04 -7.45 -3.01
CA GLU A 35 23.15 -6.54 -3.75
C GLU A 35 22.16 -7.28 -4.65
N VAL A 36 22.64 -8.24 -5.43
CA VAL A 36 21.81 -9.06 -6.33
C VAL A 36 20.73 -9.81 -5.53
N SER A 37 21.13 -10.47 -4.44
CA SER A 37 20.17 -11.19 -3.58
C SER A 37 19.14 -10.24 -2.97
N CYS A 38 19.54 -9.05 -2.56
CA CYS A 38 18.61 -8.03 -2.05
C CYS A 38 17.57 -7.67 -3.11
N ILE A 39 18.01 -7.35 -4.34
CA ILE A 39 17.12 -6.99 -5.45
C ILE A 39 16.15 -8.15 -5.76
N VAL A 40 16.65 -9.38 -5.79
CA VAL A 40 15.81 -10.57 -6.02
C VAL A 40 14.74 -10.72 -4.94
N TYR A 41 15.11 -10.65 -3.65
CA TYR A 41 14.13 -10.77 -2.57
C TYR A 41 13.10 -9.63 -2.56
N VAL A 42 13.53 -8.39 -2.78
CA VAL A 42 12.63 -7.24 -2.82
C VAL A 42 11.64 -7.39 -3.98
N ASN A 43 12.08 -7.79 -5.17
CA ASN A 43 11.18 -8.04 -6.29
C ASN A 43 10.26 -9.24 -6.03
N TYR A 44 10.76 -10.33 -5.45
CA TYR A 44 9.95 -11.50 -5.11
C TYR A 44 8.79 -11.13 -4.18
N PHE A 45 9.08 -10.44 -3.07
CA PHE A 45 8.03 -10.01 -2.14
C PHE A 45 7.08 -8.98 -2.77
N SER A 46 7.61 -8.06 -3.58
CA SER A 46 6.80 -7.05 -4.27
C SER A 46 5.87 -7.68 -5.31
N ILE A 47 6.33 -8.66 -6.08
CA ILE A 47 5.52 -9.37 -7.07
C ILE A 47 4.38 -10.12 -6.37
N ILE A 48 4.66 -10.85 -5.29
CA ILE A 48 3.61 -11.54 -4.52
C ILE A 48 2.60 -10.53 -3.97
N ALA A 49 3.07 -9.38 -3.47
CA ALA A 49 2.20 -8.33 -2.96
C ALA A 49 1.29 -7.74 -4.05
N ILE A 50 1.82 -7.48 -5.26
CA ILE A 50 1.06 -6.98 -6.42
C ILE A 50 0.02 -8.00 -6.86
N LEU A 51 0.41 -9.28 -6.98
CA LEU A 51 -0.50 -10.36 -7.37
C LEU A 51 -1.57 -10.63 -6.31
N SER A 52 -1.28 -10.34 -5.04
CA SER A 52 -2.27 -10.41 -3.96
C SER A 52 -3.24 -9.22 -4.01
N HIS A 53 -2.74 -8.02 -4.33
CA HIS A 53 -3.52 -6.82 -4.51
C HIS A 53 -2.73 -5.74 -5.27
N GLU A 54 -3.24 -5.36 -6.43
CA GLU A 54 -2.63 -4.39 -7.36
C GLU A 54 -2.35 -3.01 -6.73
N SER A 55 -3.08 -2.63 -5.68
CA SER A 55 -2.84 -1.38 -4.94
C SER A 55 -1.41 -1.25 -4.41
N TYR A 56 -0.73 -2.38 -4.15
CA TYR A 56 0.68 -2.36 -3.75
C TYR A 56 1.57 -1.69 -4.81
N GLY A 57 1.24 -1.85 -6.09
CA GLY A 57 1.94 -1.17 -7.19
C GLY A 57 1.88 0.35 -7.09
N ILE A 58 0.79 0.88 -6.51
CA ILE A 58 0.54 2.33 -6.42
C ILE A 58 1.26 2.95 -5.21
N TRP A 59 1.31 2.28 -4.05
CA TRP A 59 1.93 2.85 -2.85
C TRP A 59 3.24 2.16 -2.45
N GLY A 60 3.33 0.84 -2.57
CA GLY A 60 4.47 0.06 -2.11
C GLY A 60 5.69 0.21 -3.03
N LEU A 61 5.50 0.11 -4.36
CA LEU A 61 6.62 0.27 -5.29
C LEU A 61 7.23 1.69 -5.24
N PRO A 62 6.46 2.80 -5.29
CA PRO A 62 7.03 4.14 -5.14
C PRO A 62 7.79 4.31 -3.82
N SER A 63 7.28 3.74 -2.73
CA SER A 63 7.97 3.75 -1.45
C SER A 63 9.33 3.04 -1.49
N LEU A 64 9.42 1.87 -2.13
CA LEU A 64 10.68 1.14 -2.30
C LEU A 64 11.64 1.86 -3.26
N ILE A 65 11.14 2.43 -4.36
CA ILE A 65 11.92 3.28 -5.27
C ILE A 65 12.55 4.43 -4.50
N PHE A 66 11.75 5.08 -3.65
CA PHE A 66 12.20 6.17 -2.80
C PHE A 66 13.33 5.74 -1.84
N ILE A 67 13.26 4.53 -1.27
CA ILE A 67 14.32 4.00 -0.41
C ILE A 67 15.62 3.78 -1.22
N PHE A 68 15.56 3.14 -2.38
CA PHE A 68 16.73 2.96 -3.23
C PHE A 68 17.31 4.30 -3.68
N PHE A 69 16.44 5.27 -3.99
CA PHE A 69 16.85 6.65 -4.27
C PHE A 69 17.63 7.26 -3.10
N LEU A 70 17.11 7.19 -1.86
CA LEU A 70 17.80 7.71 -0.68
C LEU A 70 19.17 7.03 -0.47
N MET A 71 19.25 5.72 -0.71
CA MET A 71 20.50 4.98 -0.59
C MET A 71 21.55 5.47 -1.59
N GLN A 72 21.17 5.75 -2.84
CA GLN A 72 22.10 6.30 -3.84
C GLN A 72 22.46 7.76 -3.53
N ARG A 73 21.52 8.58 -3.08
CA ARG A 73 21.78 9.94 -2.61
C ARG A 73 22.74 9.96 -1.42
N SER A 74 22.63 9.01 -0.50
CA SER A 74 23.57 8.89 0.62
C SER A 74 25.01 8.63 0.19
N LYS A 75 25.21 8.06 -1.02
CA LYS A 75 26.50 7.85 -1.69
C LYS A 75 26.91 9.05 -2.57
N LYS A 76 26.22 10.20 -2.45
CA LYS A 76 26.45 11.44 -3.23
C LYS A 76 26.27 11.29 -4.75
N LYS A 77 25.49 10.33 -5.21
CA LYS A 77 25.16 10.20 -6.63
C LYS A 77 24.20 11.33 -7.08
N SER A 78 24.22 11.67 -8.37
CA SER A 78 23.32 12.69 -8.92
C SER A 78 21.85 12.28 -8.78
N LEU A 79 20.95 13.26 -8.87
CA LEU A 79 19.49 13.05 -8.77
C LEU A 79 19.01 12.03 -9.81
N SER A 80 19.37 12.24 -11.09
CA SER A 80 18.95 11.38 -12.20
C SER A 80 19.43 9.94 -12.04
N ILE A 81 20.70 9.74 -11.67
CA ILE A 81 21.27 8.41 -11.43
C ILE A 81 20.54 7.72 -10.26
N SER A 82 20.22 8.46 -9.20
CA SER A 82 19.54 7.90 -8.03
C SER A 82 18.11 7.44 -8.34
N ILE A 83 17.37 8.21 -9.13
CA ILE A 83 16.01 7.83 -9.58
C ILE A 83 16.10 6.63 -10.52
N PHE A 84 17.00 6.66 -11.51
CA PHE A 84 17.19 5.59 -12.47
C PHE A 84 17.51 4.25 -11.80
N HIS A 85 18.42 4.25 -10.83
CA HIS A 85 18.74 3.05 -10.04
C HIS A 85 17.53 2.52 -9.25
N GLY A 86 16.73 3.41 -8.65
CA GLY A 86 15.51 3.00 -7.96
C GLY A 86 14.52 2.27 -8.88
N LEU A 87 14.30 2.83 -10.08
CA LEU A 87 13.43 2.25 -11.09
C LEU A 87 13.99 0.92 -11.64
N LEU A 88 15.29 0.89 -11.97
CA LEU A 88 15.93 -0.29 -12.55
C LEU A 88 15.92 -1.48 -11.58
N ASN A 89 16.18 -1.24 -10.30
CA ASN A 89 16.17 -2.29 -9.28
C ASN A 89 14.79 -2.94 -9.09
N LEU A 90 13.71 -2.21 -9.36
CA LEU A 90 12.34 -2.70 -9.24
C LEU A 90 11.66 -2.97 -10.59
N LEU A 91 12.43 -2.98 -11.68
CA LEU A 91 11.89 -3.18 -13.03
C LEU A 91 11.03 -4.44 -13.15
N PRO A 92 11.41 -5.63 -12.64
CA PRO A 92 10.55 -6.82 -12.70
C PRO A 92 9.19 -6.60 -12.04
N SER A 93 9.16 -5.98 -10.86
CA SER A 93 7.92 -5.69 -10.14
C SER A 93 7.07 -4.64 -10.86
N LEU A 94 7.69 -3.63 -11.46
CA LEU A 94 7.01 -2.62 -12.28
C LEU A 94 6.38 -3.23 -13.52
N LEU A 95 7.07 -4.17 -14.19
CA LEU A 95 6.53 -4.89 -15.33
C LEU A 95 5.32 -5.75 -14.94
N ILE A 96 5.40 -6.49 -13.84
CA ILE A 96 4.26 -7.27 -13.34
C ILE A 96 3.08 -6.36 -12.98
N PHE A 97 3.33 -5.23 -12.33
CA PHE A 97 2.27 -4.25 -12.03
C PHE A 97 1.61 -3.73 -13.31
N LEU A 98 2.40 -3.39 -14.34
CA LEU A 98 1.90 -2.96 -15.63
C LEU A 98 1.08 -4.05 -16.32
N LEU A 99 1.55 -5.30 -16.28
CA LEU A 99 0.80 -6.44 -16.84
C LEU A 99 -0.54 -6.63 -16.12
N CYS A 100 -0.57 -6.57 -14.78
CA CYS A 100 -1.82 -6.63 -14.02
C CYS A 100 -2.79 -5.48 -14.40
N TRP A 101 -2.24 -4.30 -14.71
CA TRP A 101 -3.05 -3.16 -15.14
C TRP A 101 -3.61 -3.33 -16.55
N ILE A 102 -2.82 -3.88 -17.48
CA ILE A 102 -3.24 -4.11 -18.87
C ILE A 102 -4.22 -5.27 -18.97
N TYR A 103 -3.94 -6.37 -18.27
CA TYR A 103 -4.73 -7.61 -18.31
C TYR A 103 -5.72 -7.70 -17.14
N LYS A 104 -6.25 -6.56 -16.73
CA LYS A 104 -7.36 -6.55 -15.78
C LYS A 104 -8.55 -7.32 -16.37
N GLY A 105 -9.34 -7.96 -15.49
CA GLY A 105 -10.53 -8.70 -15.91
C GLY A 105 -11.57 -7.82 -16.60
N ASN A 106 -12.58 -8.47 -17.17
CA ASN A 106 -13.69 -7.84 -17.88
C ASN A 106 -15.05 -8.32 -17.34
N ILE A 107 -16.13 -7.72 -17.85
CA ILE A 107 -17.50 -8.04 -17.44
C ILE A 107 -17.84 -9.50 -17.69
N ASP A 108 -17.43 -10.08 -18.83
CA ASP A 108 -17.75 -11.47 -19.17
C ASP A 108 -17.07 -12.44 -18.20
N GLN A 109 -15.82 -12.17 -17.80
CA GLN A 109 -15.12 -12.95 -16.79
C GLN A 109 -15.81 -12.85 -15.43
N SER A 110 -16.21 -11.65 -15.02
CA SER A 110 -16.93 -11.43 -13.77
C SER A 110 -18.25 -12.19 -13.73
N LEU A 111 -19.03 -12.11 -14.81
CA LEU A 111 -20.29 -12.84 -14.96
C LEU A 111 -20.07 -14.36 -14.97
N SER A 112 -19.07 -14.84 -15.70
CA SER A 112 -18.73 -16.27 -15.76
C SER A 112 -18.33 -16.82 -14.39
N ILE A 113 -17.52 -16.09 -13.61
CA ILE A 113 -17.17 -16.45 -12.23
C ILE A 113 -18.42 -16.47 -11.37
N HIS A 114 -19.24 -15.43 -11.45
CA HIS A 114 -20.49 -15.35 -10.67
C HIS A 114 -21.44 -16.51 -10.98
N GLN A 115 -21.62 -16.81 -12.26
CA GLN A 115 -22.45 -17.94 -12.70
C GLN A 115 -21.90 -19.29 -12.22
N SER A 116 -20.59 -19.50 -12.26
CA SER A 116 -19.98 -20.73 -11.77
C SER A 116 -20.22 -20.95 -10.27
N TRP A 117 -20.30 -19.89 -9.49
CA TRP A 117 -20.57 -19.94 -8.06
C TRP A 117 -22.05 -20.17 -7.72
N GLN A 118 -22.97 -19.91 -8.65
CA GLN A 118 -24.39 -20.23 -8.45
C GLN A 118 -24.62 -21.72 -8.18
N LEU A 119 -23.75 -22.60 -8.72
CA LEU A 119 -23.79 -24.02 -8.44
C LEU A 119 -23.49 -24.39 -6.97
N LEU A 120 -22.84 -23.47 -6.23
CA LEU A 120 -22.52 -23.64 -4.81
C LEU A 120 -23.61 -23.13 -3.88
N ARG A 121 -24.65 -22.49 -4.42
CA ARG A 121 -25.74 -21.87 -3.65
C ARG A 121 -26.40 -22.83 -2.70
N ASP A 122 -26.71 -24.04 -3.16
CA ASP A 122 -27.38 -25.07 -2.36
C ASP A 122 -26.46 -25.66 -1.28
N ILE A 123 -25.14 -25.53 -1.47
CA ILE A 123 -24.12 -26.06 -0.54
C ILE A 123 -23.72 -24.98 0.48
N LEU A 124 -23.76 -23.71 0.10
CA LEU A 124 -23.35 -22.58 0.91
C LEU A 124 -24.47 -21.52 1.04
N PRO A 125 -25.63 -21.88 1.63
CA PRO A 125 -26.80 -21.00 1.68
C PRO A 125 -26.57 -19.70 2.48
N SER A 126 -25.51 -19.64 3.29
CA SER A 126 -25.17 -18.44 4.08
C SER A 126 -24.47 -17.35 3.26
N VAL A 127 -24.10 -17.59 2.01
CA VAL A 127 -23.43 -16.63 1.15
C VAL A 127 -24.47 -15.88 0.32
N GLY A 128 -25.20 -14.94 0.95
CA GLY A 128 -26.27 -14.16 0.31
C GLY A 128 -25.90 -13.41 -0.97
N ALA A 129 -24.59 -13.22 -1.22
CA ALA A 129 -24.09 -12.65 -2.48
C ALA A 129 -24.32 -13.54 -3.71
N LEU A 130 -24.63 -14.84 -3.52
CA LEU A 130 -24.93 -15.78 -4.59
C LEU A 130 -26.37 -15.66 -5.10
N ASP A 131 -27.26 -15.06 -4.32
CA ASP A 131 -28.68 -14.90 -4.66
C ASP A 131 -28.93 -13.73 -5.62
N GLU A 132 -27.94 -12.94 -5.91
CA GLU A 132 -28.10 -11.75 -6.72
C GLU A 132 -27.85 -12.03 -8.21
N LEU A 133 -28.64 -11.37 -9.05
CA LEU A 133 -28.52 -11.48 -10.52
C LEU A 133 -27.17 -10.94 -11.04
N LEU A 134 -26.55 -10.02 -10.31
CA LEU A 134 -25.30 -9.39 -10.68
C LEU A 134 -24.22 -9.63 -9.63
N PRO A 135 -22.97 -9.82 -10.04
CA PRO A 135 -21.86 -10.01 -9.11
C PRO A 135 -21.69 -8.80 -8.19
N LYS A 136 -21.33 -9.09 -6.92
CA LYS A 136 -20.99 -8.09 -5.90
C LYS A 136 -19.59 -8.27 -5.35
N GLY A 137 -19.12 -7.27 -4.63
CA GLY A 137 -17.83 -7.31 -3.93
C GLY A 137 -16.63 -7.49 -4.88
N ALA A 138 -15.74 -8.41 -4.54
CA ALA A 138 -14.49 -8.64 -5.29
C ALA A 138 -14.73 -9.12 -6.73
N ILE A 139 -15.80 -9.89 -6.98
CA ILE A 139 -16.13 -10.39 -8.32
C ILE A 139 -16.60 -9.22 -9.20
N ALA A 140 -17.44 -8.34 -8.67
CA ALA A 140 -17.86 -7.13 -9.36
C ALA A 140 -16.67 -6.23 -9.73
N ALA A 141 -15.67 -6.16 -8.86
CA ALA A 141 -14.47 -5.37 -9.08
C ALA A 141 -13.62 -5.86 -10.28
N ILE A 142 -13.76 -7.14 -10.68
CA ILE A 142 -13.04 -7.68 -11.84
C ILE A 142 -13.54 -7.07 -13.15
N GLY A 143 -14.84 -6.85 -13.31
CA GLY A 143 -15.40 -6.45 -14.60
C GLY A 143 -16.37 -5.29 -14.58
N PHE A 144 -17.07 -5.07 -13.45
CA PHE A 144 -18.06 -3.98 -13.32
C PHE A 144 -17.46 -2.69 -12.79
N GLU A 145 -16.21 -2.71 -12.64
CA GLU A 145 -15.30 -1.60 -12.49
C GLU A 145 -15.79 -0.31 -11.85
N SER A 146 -14.83 0.33 -11.47
CA SER A 146 -14.54 1.76 -11.39
C SER A 146 -15.72 2.71 -11.64
N SER A 147 -16.57 2.53 -12.63
CA SER A 147 -17.73 3.41 -12.82
C SER A 147 -18.70 3.39 -11.62
N ARG A 148 -18.92 2.24 -10.97
CA ARG A 148 -19.70 2.16 -9.73
C ARG A 148 -18.92 2.56 -8.48
N VAL A 149 -17.63 2.31 -8.47
CA VAL A 149 -16.74 2.74 -7.39
C VAL A 149 -16.51 4.26 -7.44
N TYR A 150 -16.43 4.83 -8.64
CA TYR A 150 -16.31 6.28 -8.86
C TYR A 150 -17.66 7.01 -8.80
N SER A 151 -18.78 6.37 -9.15
CA SER A 151 -20.11 7.00 -9.13
C SER A 151 -20.79 7.01 -7.75
N SER A 152 -20.24 6.31 -6.75
CA SER A 152 -20.55 6.67 -5.38
C SER A 152 -20.07 8.09 -5.19
N SER A 153 -21.02 9.02 -5.19
CA SER A 153 -20.73 10.45 -5.22
C SER A 153 -19.75 10.81 -4.11
N LEU A 154 -18.92 11.82 -4.33
CA LEU A 154 -18.11 12.43 -3.26
C LEU A 154 -18.99 12.74 -2.03
N LEU A 155 -20.29 13.03 -2.26
CA LEU A 155 -21.28 13.25 -1.22
C LEU A 155 -21.55 11.99 -0.39
N ASP A 156 -21.66 10.81 -1.02
CA ASP A 156 -21.87 9.54 -0.30
C ASP A 156 -20.61 9.17 0.50
N LYS A 157 -19.44 9.49 -0.03
CA LYS A 157 -18.17 9.34 0.71
C LYS A 157 -18.09 10.33 1.89
N PHE A 158 -18.59 11.55 1.71
CA PHE A 158 -18.69 12.53 2.79
C PHE A 158 -19.73 12.11 3.84
N ASN A 159 -20.86 11.57 3.44
CA ASN A 159 -21.86 11.03 4.35
C ASN A 159 -21.33 9.83 5.14
N LEU A 160 -20.50 8.98 4.54
CA LEU A 160 -19.78 7.92 5.25
C LEU A 160 -18.76 8.47 6.26
N LEU A 161 -18.21 9.67 6.05
CA LEU A 161 -17.35 10.36 7.01
C LEU A 161 -18.11 10.91 8.22
N VAL A 162 -19.40 11.11 8.11
CA VAL A 162 -20.29 11.57 9.21
C VAL A 162 -20.69 10.41 10.13
N PHE A 163 -20.63 9.14 9.67
CA PHE A 163 -20.85 7.99 10.53
C PHE A 163 -19.69 7.78 11.51
N TRP A 164 -20.00 7.31 12.71
CA TRP A 164 -19.05 7.15 13.82
C TRP A 164 -17.79 6.33 13.47
N GLN A 165 -17.86 5.39 12.53
CA GLN A 165 -16.69 4.60 12.11
C GLN A 165 -15.61 5.47 11.44
N PRO A 166 -15.92 6.29 10.43
CA PRO A 166 -14.98 7.27 9.91
C PRO A 166 -14.53 8.29 10.95
N GLY A 167 -15.41 8.69 11.87
CA GLY A 167 -15.05 9.56 12.99
C GLY A 167 -13.98 8.94 13.90
N MET A 168 -14.09 7.65 14.20
CA MET A 168 -13.07 6.92 14.97
C MET A 168 -11.74 6.80 14.22
N TRP A 169 -11.78 6.62 12.90
CA TRP A 169 -10.57 6.63 12.08
C TRP A 169 -9.93 8.02 12.02
N LEU A 170 -10.73 9.07 11.84
CA LEU A 170 -10.25 10.46 11.89
C LEU A 170 -9.67 10.79 13.27
N LEU A 171 -10.31 10.34 14.35
CA LEU A 171 -9.79 10.50 15.70
C LEU A 171 -8.48 9.73 15.87
N SER A 172 -8.40 8.51 15.35
CA SER A 172 -7.17 7.71 15.38
C SER A 172 -6.05 8.37 14.59
N ILE A 173 -6.34 8.93 13.41
CA ILE A 173 -5.40 9.73 12.62
C ILE A 173 -4.96 10.94 13.42
N PHE A 174 -5.91 11.68 14.00
CA PHE A 174 -5.61 12.87 14.79
C PHE A 174 -4.72 12.53 16.00
N LEU A 175 -5.00 11.45 16.72
CA LEU A 175 -4.20 10.99 17.85
C LEU A 175 -2.81 10.52 17.39
N VAL A 176 -2.73 9.75 16.30
CA VAL A 176 -1.45 9.33 15.72
C VAL A 176 -0.69 10.55 15.17
N MET A 177 -1.35 11.45 14.46
CA MET A 177 -0.75 12.69 14.01
C MET A 177 -0.25 13.54 15.18
N LYS A 178 -1.04 13.67 16.25
CA LYS A 178 -0.63 14.37 17.48
C LYS A 178 0.57 13.70 18.14
N PHE A 179 0.57 12.37 18.20
CA PHE A 179 1.69 11.59 18.75
C PHE A 179 2.95 11.71 17.87
N PHE A 180 2.80 11.67 16.55
CA PHE A 180 3.91 11.84 15.59
C PHE A 180 4.32 13.30 15.41
N ILE A 181 3.39 14.26 15.57
CA ILE A 181 3.58 15.69 15.31
C ILE A 181 3.89 16.46 16.60
N GLY A 182 4.06 15.82 17.75
CA GLY A 182 4.27 16.47 19.05
C GLY A 182 4.93 17.85 18.98
N SER A 183 4.62 18.73 19.94
CA SER A 183 4.96 20.16 19.90
C SER A 183 6.46 20.49 19.93
N ASP A 184 7.32 19.52 20.18
CA ASP A 184 8.75 19.76 20.26
C ASP A 184 9.38 19.89 18.87
N LYS A 185 10.03 21.03 18.63
CA LYS A 185 10.86 21.29 17.45
C LYS A 185 12.13 20.44 17.53
N ASN A 186 12.00 19.13 17.27
CA ASN A 186 13.11 18.20 17.29
C ASN A 186 13.28 17.60 15.90
N ILE A 187 14.53 17.47 15.44
CA ILE A 187 14.92 16.80 14.16
C ILE A 187 14.26 15.44 14.01
N PHE A 188 14.04 14.74 15.12
CA PHE A 188 13.34 13.46 15.12
C PHE A 188 11.86 13.59 14.70
N GLN A 189 11.17 14.62 15.16
CA GLN A 189 9.78 14.89 14.76
C GLN A 189 9.68 15.33 13.30
N ASP A 190 10.62 16.11 12.81
CA ASP A 190 10.66 16.54 11.40
C ASP A 190 10.87 15.35 10.46
N ALA A 191 11.74 14.39 10.82
CA ALA A 191 11.93 13.16 10.05
C ALA A 191 10.66 12.28 10.05
N LYS A 192 9.97 12.17 11.18
CA LYS A 192 8.67 11.46 11.24
C LYS A 192 7.63 12.11 10.34
N ARG A 193 7.48 13.45 10.42
CA ARG A 193 6.56 14.22 9.57
C ARG A 193 6.88 14.02 8.10
N PHE A 194 8.16 14.08 7.74
CA PHE A 194 8.58 13.87 6.37
C PHE A 194 8.19 12.48 5.85
N VAL A 195 8.46 11.42 6.62
CA VAL A 195 8.09 10.05 6.24
C VAL A 195 6.58 9.90 6.11
N LEU A 196 5.82 10.44 7.07
CA LEU A 196 4.36 10.39 7.05
C LEU A 196 3.79 11.10 5.82
N CYS A 197 4.29 12.31 5.51
CA CYS A 197 3.85 13.08 4.35
C CYS A 197 4.25 12.42 3.02
N SER A 198 5.47 11.89 2.91
CA SER A 198 5.92 11.20 1.70
C SER A 198 5.09 9.95 1.42
N GLN A 199 4.78 9.16 2.44
CA GLN A 199 3.88 8.02 2.31
C GLN A 199 2.46 8.45 1.97
N PHE A 200 1.96 9.54 2.55
CA PHE A 200 0.64 10.09 2.22
C PHE A 200 0.51 10.39 0.72
N ILE A 201 1.53 10.99 0.11
CA ILE A 201 1.54 11.26 -1.33
C ILE A 201 1.35 9.99 -2.14
N PHE A 202 2.00 8.88 -1.77
CA PHE A 202 1.85 7.60 -2.45
C PHE A 202 0.47 6.97 -2.25
N PHE A 203 -0.16 7.23 -1.11
CA PHE A 203 -1.52 6.76 -0.82
C PHE A 203 -2.62 7.66 -1.37
N LEU A 204 -2.29 8.90 -1.80
CA LEU A 204 -3.29 9.87 -2.25
C LEU A 204 -4.26 9.31 -3.30
N PRO A 205 -3.81 8.54 -4.34
CA PRO A 205 -4.73 7.94 -5.30
C PRO A 205 -5.71 6.94 -4.66
N MET A 206 -5.32 6.30 -3.55
CA MET A 206 -6.14 5.29 -2.87
C MET A 206 -7.32 5.92 -2.14
N PHE A 207 -7.20 7.18 -1.68
CA PHE A 207 -8.30 7.89 -1.03
C PHE A 207 -9.44 8.28 -1.99
N LEU A 208 -9.23 8.13 -3.29
CA LEU A 208 -10.28 8.28 -4.29
C LEU A 208 -11.21 7.05 -4.34
N PHE A 209 -10.77 5.91 -3.79
CA PHE A 209 -11.56 4.67 -3.76
C PHE A 209 -12.40 4.59 -2.47
N VAL A 210 -13.42 3.73 -2.51
CA VAL A 210 -14.20 3.34 -1.34
C VAL A 210 -13.28 2.63 -0.35
N ASP A 211 -13.59 2.66 0.95
CA ASP A 211 -12.80 1.98 1.99
C ASP A 211 -11.63 2.83 2.57
N ILE A 212 -11.93 4.09 2.81
CA ILE A 212 -10.98 5.08 3.33
C ILE A 212 -10.27 4.58 4.61
N GLY A 213 -11.00 3.93 5.52
CA GLY A 213 -10.43 3.41 6.77
C GLY A 213 -9.31 2.41 6.55
N ARG A 214 -9.44 1.55 5.55
CA ARG A 214 -8.43 0.58 5.14
C ARG A 214 -7.15 1.27 4.63
N TRP A 215 -7.30 2.28 3.78
CA TRP A 215 -6.15 3.02 3.22
C TRP A 215 -5.42 3.81 4.30
N ILE A 216 -6.14 4.36 5.27
CA ILE A 216 -5.56 5.03 6.43
C ILE A 216 -4.74 4.04 7.26
N PHE A 217 -5.29 2.87 7.56
CA PHE A 217 -4.56 1.83 8.30
C PHE A 217 -3.27 1.44 7.58
N MET A 218 -3.33 1.19 6.28
CA MET A 218 -2.16 0.82 5.48
C MET A 218 -1.13 1.95 5.40
N TRP A 219 -1.58 3.19 5.21
CA TRP A 219 -0.72 4.37 5.22
C TRP A 219 0.02 4.52 6.54
N LEU A 220 -0.68 4.46 7.66
CA LEU A 220 -0.07 4.61 8.99
C LEU A 220 0.90 3.48 9.29
N THR A 221 0.52 2.23 9.01
CA THR A 221 1.35 1.05 9.26
C THR A 221 2.61 1.05 8.39
N SER A 222 2.48 1.33 7.09
CA SER A 222 3.63 1.44 6.19
C SER A 222 4.55 2.60 6.55
N SER A 223 3.99 3.73 7.00
CA SER A 223 4.78 4.87 7.48
C SER A 223 5.58 4.53 8.73
N ALA A 224 4.98 3.82 9.69
CA ALA A 224 5.67 3.36 10.89
C ALA A 224 6.81 2.39 10.56
N LEU A 225 6.57 1.42 9.68
CA LEU A 225 7.59 0.47 9.21
C LEU A 225 8.73 1.20 8.49
N LEU A 226 8.41 2.13 7.59
CA LEU A 226 9.39 2.90 6.85
C LEU A 226 10.22 3.79 7.78
N PHE A 227 9.57 4.47 8.73
CA PHE A 227 10.28 5.31 9.69
C PHE A 227 11.26 4.49 10.52
N GLY A 228 10.81 3.37 11.12
CA GLY A 228 11.67 2.49 11.91
C GLY A 228 12.83 1.90 11.10
N PHE A 229 12.60 1.61 9.82
CA PHE A 229 13.64 1.19 8.89
C PHE A 229 14.67 2.30 8.63
N LEU A 230 14.22 3.50 8.26
CA LEU A 230 15.11 4.62 7.93
C LEU A 230 15.93 5.09 9.14
N GLU A 231 15.30 5.13 10.32
CA GLU A 231 15.98 5.44 11.58
C GLU A 231 17.09 4.45 11.88
N ASN A 232 16.82 3.16 11.70
CA ASN A 232 17.78 2.09 12.00
C ASN A 232 18.98 2.06 11.03
N ILE A 233 18.79 2.54 9.80
CA ILE A 233 19.82 2.52 8.75
C ILE A 233 20.62 3.81 8.71
N PHE A 234 19.94 4.93 8.60
CA PHE A 234 20.59 6.22 8.37
C PHE A 234 20.77 7.03 9.65
N GLY A 235 19.93 6.79 10.65
CA GLY A 235 19.77 7.71 11.76
C GLY A 235 19.07 9.01 11.32
N VAL A 236 18.36 9.63 12.22
CA VAL A 236 17.47 10.77 11.95
C VAL A 236 18.22 11.97 11.36
N LYS A 237 19.39 12.31 11.90
CA LYS A 237 20.19 13.45 11.43
C LYS A 237 20.64 13.30 9.98
N LYS A 238 20.99 12.07 9.56
CA LYS A 238 21.45 11.81 8.19
C LYS A 238 20.30 11.81 7.20
N ILE A 239 19.12 11.33 7.61
CA ILE A 239 17.89 11.42 6.76
C ILE A 239 17.64 12.88 6.40
N MET A 240 17.57 13.76 7.39
CA MET A 240 17.31 15.19 7.15
C MET A 240 18.38 15.84 6.28
N LYS A 241 19.66 15.46 6.44
CA LYS A 241 20.76 15.96 5.59
C LYS A 241 20.72 15.45 4.14
N ILE A 242 20.15 14.28 3.88
CA ILE A 242 20.00 13.74 2.52
C ILE A 242 18.87 14.46 1.77
N LEU A 243 17.90 14.95 2.52
CA LEU A 243 16.67 15.59 2.01
C LEU A 243 16.81 17.10 1.85
N SER A 244 17.71 17.73 2.60
CA SER A 244 18.11 19.14 2.40
C SER A 244 19.06 19.29 1.22
#